data_2ef8279cd497c71e99f2cf1d9bce6379
#
_entry.id   2ef8279cd497c71e99f2cf1d9bce6379
#
_cell.length_a   1.000
_cell.length_b   1.000
_cell.length_c   1.000
_cell.angle_alpha   90.00
_cell.angle_beta   90.00
_cell.angle_gamma   90.00
#
_symmetry.space_group_name_H-M   'P 1'
#
loop_
_entity.id
_entity.type
_entity.pdbx_description
1 polymer ?
#
loop_
_entity_poly.entity_id
_entity_poly.type
_entity_poly.pdbx_seq_one_letter_code
_entity_poly.pdbx_strand_id
1 'polypeptide(L)' 'MGWNLEGTFVQGNYCGDISVSGVVTLSRVAYGGRVEHHIELEHGINWQNKIVRPKGDTVIIDHSSITRIKDFA' A
#
# COMPACT_ATOMS: atom_id res chain seq x y z
N MET A 1 18.06 2.63 2.30
CA MET A 1 17.32 3.88 2.13
C MET A 1 15.94 3.76 2.71
N GLY A 2 15.57 4.74 3.49
CA GLY A 2 14.36 4.66 4.26
C GLY A 2 13.05 4.70 3.48
N TRP A 3 13.08 5.11 2.21
CA TRP A 3 11.84 5.22 1.44
C TRP A 3 11.51 3.95 0.66
N ASN A 4 12.47 3.09 0.40
CA ASN A 4 12.21 1.88 -0.40
C ASN A 4 11.72 0.77 0.51
N LEU A 5 10.46 0.37 0.33
CA LEU A 5 9.81 -0.64 1.14
C LEU A 5 9.51 -1.93 0.37
N GLU A 6 10.11 -2.09 -0.82
CA GLU A 6 9.87 -3.28 -1.64
C GLU A 6 10.15 -4.55 -0.86
N GLY A 7 9.22 -5.51 -0.95
CA GLY A 7 9.31 -6.77 -0.24
C GLY A 7 8.80 -6.72 1.20
N THR A 8 8.38 -5.56 1.67
CA THR A 8 7.96 -5.36 3.06
C THR A 8 6.44 -5.37 3.16
N PHE A 9 5.90 -6.00 4.19
CA PHE A 9 4.46 -5.94 4.48
C PHE A 9 4.15 -4.63 5.18
N VAL A 10 3.16 -3.91 4.68
CA VAL A 10 2.78 -2.62 5.24
C VAL A 10 1.27 -2.51 5.39
N GLN A 11 0.85 -1.58 6.23
CA GLN A 11 -0.54 -1.12 6.31
C GLN A 11 -0.57 0.35 5.98
N GLY A 12 -1.65 0.79 5.36
CA GLY A 12 -1.81 2.19 5.01
C GLY A 12 -3.24 2.53 4.67
N ASN A 13 -3.44 3.76 4.24
CA ASN A 13 -4.75 4.26 3.83
C ASN A 13 -4.77 4.45 2.33
N TYR A 14 -5.79 3.88 1.70
CA TYR A 14 -6.06 4.02 0.28
C TYR A 14 -7.27 4.94 0.10
N CYS A 15 -7.15 5.93 -0.75
CA CYS A 15 -8.20 6.94 -0.96
C CYS A 15 -8.63 7.63 0.34
N GLY A 16 -7.69 7.81 1.25
CA GLY A 16 -7.91 8.56 2.49
C GLY A 16 -8.50 7.78 3.63
N ASP A 17 -9.55 7.01 3.40
CA ASP A 17 -10.31 6.38 4.47
C ASP A 17 -10.24 4.85 4.49
N ILE A 18 -9.79 4.24 3.43
CA ILE A 18 -9.82 2.79 3.29
C ILE A 18 -8.50 2.22 3.80
N SER A 19 -8.59 1.41 4.87
CA SER A 19 -7.41 0.74 5.40
C SER A 19 -7.06 -0.45 4.52
N VAL A 20 -5.81 -0.52 4.09
CA VAL A 20 -5.31 -1.61 3.25
C VAL A 20 -4.04 -2.19 3.87
N SER A 21 -3.76 -3.44 3.53
CA SER A 21 -2.52 -4.08 3.94
C SER A 21 -2.05 -5.04 2.87
N GLY A 22 -0.76 -5.22 2.79
CA GLY A 22 -0.17 -6.11 1.81
C GLY A 22 1.32 -5.90 1.69
N VAL A 23 1.91 -6.57 0.69
CA VAL A 23 3.34 -6.52 0.43
C VAL A 23 3.62 -5.46 -0.63
N VAL A 24 4.61 -4.63 -0.37
CA VAL A 24 5.06 -3.65 -1.36
C VAL A 24 5.82 -4.38 -2.47
N THR A 25 5.31 -4.25 -3.69
CA THR A 25 5.94 -4.87 -4.86
C THR A 25 6.86 -3.90 -5.60
N LEU A 26 6.61 -2.61 -5.45
CA LEU A 26 7.41 -1.57 -6.09
C LEU A 26 7.34 -0.30 -5.26
N SER A 27 8.50 0.30 -5.01
CA SER A 27 8.58 1.65 -4.44
C SER A 27 9.28 2.54 -5.46
N ARG A 28 8.75 3.74 -5.67
CA ARG A 28 9.35 4.65 -6.62
C ARG A 28 9.15 6.09 -6.18
N VAL A 29 10.03 6.95 -6.68
CA VAL A 29 9.88 8.39 -6.51
C VAL A 29 9.10 8.93 -7.70
N ALA A 30 7.92 9.47 -7.43
CA ALA A 30 7.08 10.05 -8.45
C ALA A 30 7.50 11.49 -8.75
N TYR A 31 6.91 12.05 -9.81
CA TYR A 31 7.13 13.44 -10.18
C TYR A 31 6.83 14.35 -8.98
N GLY A 32 7.71 15.29 -8.72
CA GLY A 32 7.58 16.17 -7.56
C GLY A 32 8.24 15.66 -6.30
N GLY A 33 8.92 14.51 -6.36
CA GLY A 33 9.67 13.96 -5.23
C GLY A 33 8.85 13.14 -4.25
N ARG A 34 7.57 12.90 -4.54
CA ARG A 34 6.74 12.04 -3.69
C ARG A 34 7.13 10.58 -3.88
N VAL A 35 7.12 9.83 -2.79
CA VAL A 35 7.37 8.39 -2.85
C VAL A 35 6.04 7.66 -2.88
N GLU A 36 5.88 6.76 -3.84
CA GLU A 36 4.68 5.94 -4.01
C GLU A 36 5.04 4.48 -3.88
N HIS A 37 4.13 3.71 -3.29
CA HIS A 37 4.31 2.28 -3.11
C HIS A 37 3.16 1.54 -3.77
N HIS A 38 3.52 0.53 -4.57
CA HIS A 38 2.55 -0.38 -5.15
C HIS A 38 2.41 -1.56 -4.19
N ILE A 39 1.21 -1.80 -3.70
CA ILE A 39 0.95 -2.80 -2.68
C ILE A 39 0.07 -3.89 -3.27
N GLU A 40 0.53 -5.13 -3.19
CA GLU A 40 -0.30 -6.28 -3.52
C GLU A 40 -1.15 -6.61 -2.29
N LEU A 41 -2.45 -6.50 -2.43
CA LEU A 41 -3.38 -6.58 -1.32
C LEU A 41 -3.43 -7.98 -0.73
N GLU A 42 -3.30 -8.06 0.60
CA GLU A 42 -3.49 -9.29 1.35
C GLU A 42 -4.96 -9.67 1.43
N HIS A 43 -5.83 -8.67 1.53
CA HIS A 43 -7.27 -8.83 1.58
C HIS A 43 -7.93 -7.91 0.57
N GLY A 44 -9.06 -8.34 0.04
CA GLY A 44 -9.84 -7.46 -0.83
C GLY A 44 -10.33 -6.21 -0.09
N ILE A 45 -10.58 -5.16 -0.84
CA ILE A 45 -11.12 -3.92 -0.30
C ILE A 45 -12.63 -3.94 -0.50
N ASN A 46 -13.38 -3.85 0.61
CA ASN A 46 -14.83 -3.76 0.58
C ASN A 46 -15.26 -2.34 0.95
N TRP A 47 -16.16 -1.80 0.15
CA TRP A 47 -16.73 -0.48 0.41
C TRP A 47 -18.22 -0.54 0.15
N GLN A 48 -19.02 -0.23 1.16
CA GLN A 48 -20.48 -0.25 1.06
C GLN A 48 -21.02 -1.58 0.52
N ASN A 49 -20.52 -2.68 1.06
CA ASN A 49 -20.90 -4.05 0.69
C ASN A 49 -20.53 -4.44 -0.73
N LYS A 50 -19.61 -3.71 -1.36
CA LYS A 50 -19.09 -4.05 -2.68
C LYS A 50 -17.60 -4.29 -2.59
N ILE A 51 -17.11 -5.24 -3.38
CA ILE A 51 -15.68 -5.46 -3.53
C ILE A 51 -15.16 -4.45 -4.54
N VAL A 52 -14.39 -3.47 -4.05
CA VAL A 52 -13.80 -2.43 -4.90
C VAL A 52 -12.52 -2.95 -5.54
N ARG A 53 -11.71 -3.70 -4.76
CA ARG A 53 -10.48 -4.31 -5.23
C ARG A 53 -10.40 -5.72 -4.65
N PRO A 54 -10.19 -6.74 -5.47
CA PRO A 54 -10.07 -8.11 -4.96
C PRO A 54 -8.70 -8.36 -4.32
N LYS A 55 -8.63 -9.40 -3.52
CA LYS A 55 -7.37 -9.91 -2.97
C LYS A 55 -6.39 -10.15 -4.12
N GLY A 56 -5.14 -9.76 -3.92
CA GLY A 56 -4.09 -9.92 -4.91
C GLY A 56 -3.98 -8.77 -5.91
N ASP A 57 -4.96 -7.87 -5.89
CA ASP A 57 -4.90 -6.68 -6.74
C ASP A 57 -3.85 -5.72 -6.21
N THR A 58 -3.35 -4.86 -7.08
CA THR A 58 -2.32 -3.89 -6.70
C THR A 58 -2.93 -2.50 -6.62
N VAL A 59 -2.65 -1.81 -5.52
CA VAL A 59 -3.04 -0.41 -5.34
C VAL A 59 -1.80 0.42 -5.10
N ILE A 60 -1.88 1.71 -5.41
CA ILE A 60 -0.78 2.65 -5.22
C ILE A 60 -1.16 3.58 -4.08
N ILE A 61 -0.30 3.68 -3.07
CA ILE A 61 -0.49 4.64 -2.00
C ILE A 61 0.76 5.45 -1.78
N ASP A 62 0.57 6.65 -1.24
CA ASP A 62 1.66 7.56 -0.94
C ASP A 62 2.43 7.08 0.29
N HIS A 63 3.72 7.38 0.34
CA HIS A 63 4.54 7.02 1.51
C HIS A 63 3.95 7.59 2.80
N SER A 64 3.42 8.80 2.74
CA SER A 64 2.81 9.45 3.90
C SER A 64 1.53 8.75 4.37
N SER A 65 0.94 7.90 3.54
CA SER A 65 -0.26 7.14 3.90
C SER A 65 0.06 5.79 4.55
N ILE A 66 1.32 5.41 4.61
CA ILE A 66 1.73 4.19 5.31
C ILE A 66 1.61 4.44 6.81
N THR A 67 0.81 3.61 7.48
CA THR A 67 0.57 3.76 8.92
C THR A 67 1.37 2.78 9.77
N ARG A 68 1.76 1.64 9.18
CA ARG A 68 2.53 0.63 9.89
C ARG A 68 3.38 -0.17 8.90
N ILE A 69 4.58 -0.47 9.31
CA ILE A 69 5.49 -1.33 8.56
C ILE A 69 5.76 -2.56 9.41
N LYS A 70 5.50 -3.73 8.84
CA LYS A 70 5.77 -4.99 9.53
C LYS A 70 7.13 -5.49 9.08
N ASP A 71 8.02 -5.68 10.04
CA ASP A 71 9.35 -6.17 9.78
C ASP A 71 9.36 -7.69 9.85
N PHE A 72 9.87 -8.31 8.80
CA PHE A 72 10.00 -9.77 8.73
C PHE A 72 11.44 -10.24 9.03
N ALA A 73 12.13 -9.48 9.83
CA ALA A 73 13.50 -9.85 10.16
C ALA A 73 13.58 -11.23 10.83
#